data_8d2ba9c30bef3ba2bcba7309d40de8b5
#
_entry.id   8d2ba9c30bef3ba2bcba7309d40de8b5
#
_cell.length_a   1.000
_cell.length_b   1.000
_cell.length_c   1.000
_cell.angle_alpha   90.00
_cell.angle_beta   90.00
_cell.angle_gamma   90.00
#
_symmetry.space_group_name_H-M   'P 1'
#
loop_
_entity.id
_entity.type
_entity.pdbx_description
1 polymer ?
#
loop_
_entity_poly.entity_id
_entity_poly.type
_entity_poly.pdbx_seq_one_letter_code
_entity_poly.pdbx_strand_id
1 'polypeptide(L)'
;MERTAEAQRTQRKEVVAYLRSPVAIRERCGQLFTLVNEGNSNHFTCDLTQLGRVADYVIEVMRCEYPNLQIPFHSRWRHFEVRGIPRLGQLDSRLTGLTPLEKAAAKFDLAIVSVLLDAGAGNNWRYDEQDTGLSLRRSEGLAVASFQMFSQGVFASNSLLQVDAQRLQALTETELTAGFQVNPENPLVGISGRLKLLQKLGEVLVASPGLFGNENPRPGNLVNYLLSKSQNGKLVAATVLSAVLEGLSDIWPSRLEVAGVNLGDVWQHPAVKDDGLVPFHKLSQWLTYSLLEPLQELGLEITGLDALTGLPEYRNGGLCLDLGLISAKDSGVLRLSHSVASEFIVEWRALTVILLDEIAATVREKLGMSPEELPLVKILQGGTWTAGRKIAAELRMGGVPPIQIESDGTVF
;
A
#
# COMPACT_ATOMS: atom_id res chain seq x y z
N MET A 1 -36.54 -8.44 22.47
CA MET A 1 -35.85 -9.01 21.31
C MET A 1 -35.26 -7.91 20.37
N GLU A 2 -36.03 -6.90 19.97
CA GLU A 2 -35.51 -5.80 19.10
C GLU A 2 -34.34 -5.02 19.70
N ARG A 3 -34.44 -4.58 20.98
CA ARG A 3 -33.30 -3.88 21.67
C ARG A 3 -32.01 -4.71 21.74
N THR A 4 -32.11 -6.03 21.82
CA THR A 4 -30.94 -6.92 21.84
C THR A 4 -30.30 -7.05 20.46
N ALA A 5 -31.12 -7.06 19.39
CA ALA A 5 -30.66 -7.12 18.01
C ALA A 5 -29.99 -5.81 17.57
N GLU A 6 -30.54 -4.68 18.03
CA GLU A 6 -29.96 -3.35 17.75
C GLU A 6 -28.63 -3.14 18.48
N ALA A 7 -28.54 -3.56 19.75
CA ALA A 7 -27.29 -3.52 20.50
C ALA A 7 -26.20 -4.40 19.85
N GLN A 8 -26.54 -5.61 19.40
CA GLN A 8 -25.63 -6.48 18.68
C GLN A 8 -25.19 -5.90 17.34
N ARG A 9 -26.09 -5.23 16.61
CA ARG A 9 -25.76 -4.56 15.34
C ARG A 9 -24.81 -3.38 15.57
N THR A 10 -25.01 -2.61 16.63
CA THR A 10 -24.14 -1.49 17.01
C THR A 10 -22.76 -2.01 17.39
N GLN A 11 -22.66 -3.01 18.26
CA GLN A 11 -21.40 -3.63 18.66
C GLN A 11 -20.61 -4.17 17.45
N ARG A 12 -21.28 -4.80 16.48
CA ARG A 12 -20.65 -5.31 15.28
C ARG A 12 -20.10 -4.18 14.37
N LYS A 13 -20.81 -3.05 14.30
CA LYS A 13 -20.30 -1.86 13.57
C LYS A 13 -19.07 -1.27 14.25
N GLU A 14 -19.04 -1.24 15.57
CA GLU A 14 -17.88 -0.76 16.35
C GLU A 14 -16.66 -1.65 16.11
N VAL A 15 -16.83 -2.98 16.06
CA VAL A 15 -15.75 -3.92 15.73
C VAL A 15 -15.20 -3.66 14.33
N VAL A 16 -16.06 -3.46 13.33
CA VAL A 16 -15.62 -3.14 11.96
C VAL A 16 -14.85 -1.82 11.93
N ALA A 17 -15.37 -0.78 12.59
CA ALA A 17 -14.72 0.52 12.66
C ALA A 17 -13.34 0.44 13.34
N TYR A 18 -13.25 -0.32 14.44
CA TYR A 18 -11.99 -0.58 15.11
C TYR A 18 -10.99 -1.30 14.20
N LEU A 19 -11.37 -2.44 13.60
CA LEU A 19 -10.49 -3.21 12.71
C LEU A 19 -10.03 -2.43 11.46
N ARG A 20 -10.75 -1.38 11.07
CA ARG A 20 -10.39 -0.44 9.99
C ARG A 20 -9.57 0.75 10.48
N SER A 21 -9.02 0.73 11.67
CA SER A 21 -8.22 1.82 12.22
C SER A 21 -6.72 1.48 12.29
N PRO A 22 -5.82 2.48 12.18
CA PRO A 22 -4.40 2.27 12.43
C PRO A 22 -4.10 1.78 13.86
N VAL A 23 -4.95 2.14 14.81
CA VAL A 23 -4.84 1.71 16.22
C VAL A 23 -4.97 0.20 16.32
N ALA A 24 -6.00 -0.38 15.69
CA ALA A 24 -6.19 -1.83 15.69
C ALA A 24 -5.01 -2.57 15.04
N ILE A 25 -4.42 -2.00 13.98
CA ILE A 25 -3.24 -2.61 13.35
C ILE A 25 -2.10 -2.73 14.38
N ARG A 26 -1.74 -1.64 15.06
CA ARG A 26 -0.66 -1.66 16.05
C ARG A 26 -0.98 -2.54 17.25
N GLU A 27 -2.19 -2.47 17.79
CA GLU A 27 -2.57 -3.27 18.96
C GLU A 27 -2.55 -4.77 18.65
N ARG A 28 -3.11 -5.19 17.52
CA ARG A 28 -3.17 -6.61 17.17
C ARG A 28 -1.79 -7.15 16.73
N CYS A 29 -1.03 -6.40 15.97
CA CYS A 29 0.35 -6.73 15.66
C CYS A 29 1.24 -6.74 16.91
N GLY A 30 1.03 -5.81 17.85
CA GLY A 30 1.72 -5.74 19.14
C GLY A 30 1.50 -6.97 20.02
N GLN A 31 0.30 -7.58 19.98
CA GLN A 31 0.06 -8.86 20.70
C GLN A 31 0.97 -9.97 20.16
N LEU A 32 1.12 -10.09 18.84
CA LEU A 32 1.99 -11.09 18.22
C LEU A 32 3.47 -10.77 18.44
N PHE A 33 3.86 -9.49 18.41
CA PHE A 33 5.21 -9.08 18.77
C PHE A 33 5.56 -9.45 20.22
N THR A 34 4.66 -9.21 21.16
CA THR A 34 4.81 -9.61 22.56
C THR A 34 4.99 -11.12 22.70
N LEU A 35 4.15 -11.90 22.01
CA LEU A 35 4.25 -13.37 21.97
C LEU A 35 5.64 -13.84 21.54
N VAL A 36 6.19 -13.24 20.47
CA VAL A 36 7.54 -13.58 19.94
C VAL A 36 8.63 -13.15 20.89
N ASN A 37 8.55 -11.92 21.42
CA ASN A 37 9.55 -11.36 22.31
C ASN A 37 9.66 -12.09 23.66
N GLU A 38 8.55 -12.66 24.13
CA GLU A 38 8.50 -13.54 25.30
C GLU A 38 8.96 -15.00 25.01
N GLY A 39 9.29 -15.33 23.76
CA GLY A 39 9.72 -16.67 23.35
C GLY A 39 8.59 -17.68 23.15
N ASN A 40 7.33 -17.25 23.24
CA ASN A 40 6.13 -18.09 23.20
C ASN A 40 5.62 -18.37 21.77
N SER A 41 6.17 -17.75 20.72
CA SER A 41 5.83 -18.06 19.32
C SER A 41 6.38 -19.43 18.91
N ASN A 42 5.67 -20.10 18.01
CA ASN A 42 6.14 -21.32 17.36
C ASN A 42 6.99 -21.02 16.09
N HIS A 43 6.94 -19.81 15.57
CA HIS A 43 7.46 -19.48 14.25
C HIS A 43 8.74 -18.66 14.27
N PHE A 44 8.78 -17.62 15.10
CA PHE A 44 9.89 -16.67 15.12
C PHE A 44 10.52 -16.46 16.49
N THR A 45 11.76 -15.99 16.46
CA THR A 45 12.44 -15.33 17.58
C THR A 45 12.79 -13.90 17.18
N CYS A 46 12.90 -13.01 18.16
CA CYS A 46 13.30 -11.61 17.97
C CYS A 46 14.56 -11.31 18.79
N ASP A 47 15.53 -10.62 18.17
CA ASP A 47 16.74 -10.14 18.83
C ASP A 47 16.83 -8.60 18.69
N LEU A 48 16.25 -7.89 19.64
CA LEU A 48 16.25 -6.42 19.67
C LEU A 48 17.65 -5.82 19.86
N THR A 49 18.66 -6.60 20.24
CA THR A 49 20.05 -6.10 20.32
C THR A 49 20.60 -5.73 18.93
N GLN A 50 20.02 -6.26 17.86
CA GLN A 50 20.38 -5.94 16.47
C GLN A 50 19.78 -4.60 15.99
N LEU A 51 18.84 -3.99 16.73
CA LEU A 51 18.09 -2.81 16.29
C LEU A 51 19.02 -1.64 15.95
N GLY A 52 20.04 -1.40 16.79
CA GLY A 52 21.03 -0.36 16.53
C GLY A 52 21.79 -0.56 15.21
N ARG A 53 22.17 -1.80 14.89
CA ARG A 53 22.84 -2.16 13.63
C ARG A 53 21.93 -2.03 12.42
N VAL A 54 20.66 -2.44 12.56
CA VAL A 54 19.66 -2.28 11.49
C VAL A 54 19.42 -0.81 11.20
N ALA A 55 19.28 0.03 12.24
CA ALA A 55 19.11 1.47 12.09
C ALA A 55 20.33 2.12 11.42
N ASP A 56 21.55 1.71 11.74
CA ASP A 56 22.77 2.22 11.09
C ASP A 56 22.79 1.88 9.60
N TYR A 57 22.43 0.65 9.23
CA TYR A 57 22.33 0.23 7.82
C TYR A 57 21.25 1.05 7.07
N VAL A 58 20.09 1.26 7.71
CA VAL A 58 19.01 2.09 7.15
C VAL A 58 19.48 3.54 6.96
N ILE A 59 20.17 4.14 7.93
CA ILE A 59 20.72 5.50 7.83
C ILE A 59 21.77 5.61 6.72
N GLU A 60 22.64 4.61 6.59
CA GLU A 60 23.63 4.58 5.49
C GLU A 60 22.93 4.63 4.13
N VAL A 61 21.89 3.79 3.93
CA VAL A 61 21.09 3.78 2.71
C VAL A 61 20.38 5.13 2.50
N MET A 62 19.77 5.69 3.55
CA MET A 62 19.09 6.99 3.48
C MET A 62 20.06 8.10 3.02
N ARG A 63 21.27 8.15 3.57
CA ARG A 63 22.27 9.16 3.21
C ARG A 63 22.86 8.96 1.81
N CYS A 64 22.92 7.72 1.34
CA CYS A 64 23.34 7.41 -0.01
C CYS A 64 22.32 7.89 -1.05
N GLU A 65 21.04 7.61 -0.81
CA GLU A 65 19.96 7.96 -1.74
C GLU A 65 19.53 9.44 -1.62
N TYR A 66 19.60 10.00 -0.40
CA TYR A 66 19.17 11.35 -0.06
C TYR A 66 20.21 12.03 0.84
N PRO A 67 21.33 12.55 0.30
CA PRO A 67 22.44 13.09 1.10
C PRO A 67 22.04 14.23 2.05
N ASN A 68 21.04 15.01 1.67
CA ASN A 68 20.49 16.12 2.46
C ASN A 68 19.27 15.75 3.31
N LEU A 69 18.87 14.46 3.34
CA LEU A 69 17.69 13.93 4.02
C LEU A 69 16.36 14.57 3.58
N GLN A 70 16.31 15.21 2.41
CA GLN A 70 15.07 15.69 1.81
C GLN A 70 14.34 14.50 1.13
N ILE A 71 13.73 13.67 1.95
CA ILE A 71 13.12 12.42 1.52
C ILE A 71 11.63 12.65 1.22
N PRO A 72 11.14 12.29 0.03
CA PRO A 72 9.71 12.33 -0.27
C PRO A 72 8.96 11.19 0.42
N PHE A 73 7.65 11.23 0.39
CA PHE A 73 6.83 10.14 0.92
C PHE A 73 7.01 8.85 0.12
N HIS A 74 6.93 7.72 0.82
CA HIS A 74 6.87 6.40 0.18
C HIS A 74 5.49 6.19 -0.45
N SER A 75 5.40 6.51 -1.73
CA SER A 75 4.14 6.59 -2.45
C SER A 75 4.28 6.08 -3.90
N ARG A 76 3.14 5.90 -4.57
CA ARG A 76 3.09 5.50 -5.97
C ARG A 76 3.81 6.49 -6.89
N TRP A 77 3.87 7.75 -6.52
CA TRP A 77 4.51 8.81 -7.30
C TRP A 77 5.98 8.53 -7.59
N ARG A 78 6.71 7.90 -6.65
CA ARG A 78 8.14 7.53 -6.83
C ARG A 78 8.35 6.53 -7.95
N HIS A 79 7.40 5.61 -8.15
CA HIS A 79 7.47 4.63 -9.23
C HIS A 79 7.21 5.22 -10.61
N PHE A 80 6.47 6.33 -10.72
CA PHE A 80 6.31 7.02 -12.00
C PHE A 80 7.59 7.70 -12.46
N GLU A 81 8.44 8.18 -11.54
CA GLU A 81 9.70 8.85 -11.85
C GLU A 81 10.93 7.92 -11.89
N VAL A 82 10.69 6.62 -11.99
CA VAL A 82 11.77 5.63 -12.09
C VAL A 82 12.76 5.98 -13.21
N ARG A 83 14.05 5.76 -12.94
CA ARG A 83 15.16 6.13 -13.83
C ARG A 83 15.30 7.64 -14.14
N GLY A 84 14.74 8.49 -13.28
CA GLY A 84 14.85 9.95 -13.42
C GLY A 84 14.06 10.56 -14.58
N ILE A 85 13.12 9.81 -15.17
CA ILE A 85 12.25 10.34 -16.22
C ILE A 85 11.15 11.20 -15.57
N PRO A 86 10.99 12.50 -15.95
CA PRO A 86 10.08 13.41 -15.27
C PRO A 86 8.62 13.26 -15.72
N ARG A 87 8.03 12.05 -15.52
CA ARG A 87 6.65 11.77 -15.95
C ARG A 87 5.62 12.58 -15.19
N LEU A 88 5.90 12.96 -13.95
CA LEU A 88 5.00 13.84 -13.18
C LEU A 88 4.98 15.24 -13.78
N GLY A 89 6.12 15.78 -14.20
CA GLY A 89 6.18 17.04 -14.93
C GLY A 89 5.43 17.00 -16.28
N GLN A 90 5.48 15.86 -16.97
CA GLN A 90 4.68 15.63 -18.19
C GLN A 90 3.18 15.63 -17.89
N LEU A 91 2.76 14.96 -16.79
CA LEU A 91 1.37 14.96 -16.33
C LEU A 91 0.91 16.38 -15.99
N ASP A 92 1.68 17.11 -15.18
CA ASP A 92 1.34 18.48 -14.78
C ASP A 92 1.22 19.43 -15.99
N SER A 93 2.07 19.25 -16.99
CA SER A 93 1.97 20.02 -18.26
C SER A 93 0.67 19.72 -18.99
N ARG A 94 0.21 18.48 -19.00
CA ARG A 94 -1.06 18.08 -19.65
C ARG A 94 -2.30 18.51 -18.84
N LEU A 95 -2.16 18.72 -17.54
CA LEU A 95 -3.20 19.23 -16.66
C LEU A 95 -3.22 20.78 -16.60
N THR A 96 -2.39 21.44 -17.41
CA THR A 96 -2.36 22.92 -17.49
C THR A 96 -3.74 23.43 -17.92
N GLY A 97 -4.23 24.47 -17.24
CA GLY A 97 -5.56 25.05 -17.47
C GLY A 97 -6.68 24.48 -16.58
N LEU A 98 -6.46 23.36 -15.93
CA LEU A 98 -7.37 22.86 -14.90
C LEU A 98 -7.20 23.63 -13.57
N THR A 99 -8.29 23.74 -12.81
CA THR A 99 -8.24 24.25 -11.43
C THR A 99 -7.40 23.35 -10.52
N PRO A 100 -6.90 23.85 -9.38
CA PRO A 100 -6.16 23.00 -8.42
C PRO A 100 -6.95 21.77 -7.99
N LEU A 101 -8.27 21.91 -7.81
CA LEU A 101 -9.17 20.80 -7.43
C LEU A 101 -9.26 19.73 -8.53
N GLU A 102 -9.43 20.13 -9.78
CA GLU A 102 -9.49 19.23 -10.92
C GLU A 102 -8.15 18.50 -11.12
N LYS A 103 -7.01 19.19 -10.90
CA LYS A 103 -5.68 18.56 -10.92
C LYS A 103 -5.52 17.50 -9.83
N ALA A 104 -5.93 17.83 -8.60
CA ALA A 104 -5.91 16.88 -7.49
C ALA A 104 -6.81 15.68 -7.79
N ALA A 105 -8.01 15.88 -8.34
CA ALA A 105 -8.90 14.81 -8.73
C ALA A 105 -8.30 13.90 -9.82
N ALA A 106 -7.64 14.46 -10.85
CA ALA A 106 -6.96 13.68 -11.87
C ALA A 106 -5.78 12.86 -11.29
N LYS A 107 -5.03 13.45 -10.36
CA LYS A 107 -3.95 12.75 -9.64
C LYS A 107 -4.50 11.63 -8.76
N PHE A 108 -5.63 11.81 -8.09
CA PHE A 108 -6.31 10.76 -7.33
C PHE A 108 -6.75 9.61 -8.24
N ASP A 109 -7.34 9.91 -9.39
CA ASP A 109 -7.74 8.89 -10.38
C ASP A 109 -6.55 8.02 -10.79
N LEU A 110 -5.44 8.65 -11.17
CA LEU A 110 -4.21 7.95 -11.56
C LEU A 110 -3.66 7.12 -10.40
N ALA A 111 -3.52 7.71 -9.21
CA ALA A 111 -2.93 7.04 -8.07
C ALA A 111 -3.75 5.81 -7.64
N ILE A 112 -5.09 5.95 -7.56
CA ILE A 112 -5.98 4.86 -7.15
C ILE A 112 -5.90 3.71 -8.15
N VAL A 113 -6.09 3.95 -9.44
CA VAL A 113 -6.04 2.89 -10.45
C VAL A 113 -4.65 2.25 -10.50
N SER A 114 -3.59 3.05 -10.47
CA SER A 114 -2.23 2.54 -10.55
C SER A 114 -1.82 1.70 -9.35
N VAL A 115 -2.24 2.09 -8.13
CA VAL A 115 -2.01 1.30 -6.91
C VAL A 115 -2.78 -0.02 -6.95
N LEU A 116 -4.03 0.00 -7.39
CA LEU A 116 -4.84 -1.21 -7.51
C LEU A 116 -4.29 -2.20 -8.55
N LEU A 117 -3.61 -1.72 -9.57
CA LEU A 117 -2.94 -2.55 -10.57
C LEU A 117 -1.58 -3.09 -10.10
N ASP A 118 -1.05 -2.63 -8.96
CA ASP A 118 0.26 -3.02 -8.44
C ASP A 118 0.22 -4.31 -7.61
N ALA A 119 -0.15 -5.39 -8.25
CA ALA A 119 -0.01 -6.74 -7.70
C ALA A 119 1.23 -7.44 -8.28
N GLY A 120 1.62 -8.60 -7.75
CA GLY A 120 2.77 -9.35 -8.23
C GLY A 120 2.73 -9.56 -9.76
N ALA A 121 3.75 -9.09 -10.46
CA ALA A 121 3.83 -9.13 -11.92
C ALA A 121 4.34 -10.48 -12.47
N GLY A 122 4.89 -11.33 -11.60
CA GLY A 122 5.68 -12.49 -12.00
C GLY A 122 7.13 -12.10 -12.35
N ASN A 123 7.96 -13.11 -12.59
CA ASN A 123 9.40 -12.89 -12.81
C ASN A 123 9.75 -12.54 -14.26
N ASN A 124 8.93 -12.91 -15.22
CA ASN A 124 9.23 -12.82 -16.65
C ASN A 124 8.67 -11.57 -17.30
N TRP A 125 7.60 -10.98 -16.74
CA TRP A 125 6.95 -9.81 -17.33
C TRP A 125 7.83 -8.57 -17.27
N ARG A 126 7.77 -7.77 -18.35
CA ARG A 126 8.39 -6.44 -18.48
C ARG A 126 7.47 -5.51 -19.27
N TYR A 127 7.65 -4.23 -19.05
CA TYR A 127 7.06 -3.16 -19.83
C TYR A 127 8.16 -2.41 -20.58
N ASP A 128 8.07 -2.36 -21.90
CA ASP A 128 9.02 -1.67 -22.76
C ASP A 128 8.43 -0.29 -23.15
N GLU A 129 8.90 0.77 -22.51
CA GLU A 129 8.44 2.12 -22.75
C GLU A 129 9.05 2.67 -24.04
N GLN A 130 8.20 2.92 -25.06
CA GLN A 130 8.65 3.29 -26.39
C GLN A 130 9.39 4.63 -26.43
N ASP A 131 8.87 5.64 -25.71
CA ASP A 131 9.40 7.02 -25.75
C ASP A 131 10.80 7.15 -25.13
N THR A 132 11.15 6.28 -24.18
CA THR A 132 12.43 6.33 -23.45
C THR A 132 13.35 5.17 -23.78
N GLY A 133 12.86 4.13 -24.44
CA GLY A 133 13.59 2.88 -24.70
C GLY A 133 13.88 2.05 -23.43
N LEU A 134 13.25 2.37 -22.30
CA LEU A 134 13.45 1.67 -21.05
C LEU A 134 12.62 0.38 -20.98
N SER A 135 13.24 -0.69 -20.48
CA SER A 135 12.57 -1.93 -20.13
C SER A 135 12.44 -2.02 -18.60
N LEU A 136 11.21 -1.97 -18.10
CA LEU A 136 10.87 -1.89 -16.69
C LEU A 136 10.16 -3.14 -16.22
N ARG A 137 10.33 -3.51 -14.96
CA ARG A 137 9.76 -4.74 -14.38
C ARG A 137 9.10 -4.48 -13.05
N ARG A 138 8.31 -5.44 -12.56
CA ARG A 138 7.69 -5.39 -11.22
C ARG A 138 6.87 -4.10 -11.04
N SER A 139 6.80 -3.56 -9.81
CA SER A 139 6.03 -2.36 -9.48
C SER A 139 6.38 -1.13 -10.34
N GLU A 140 7.65 -0.96 -10.71
CA GLU A 140 8.09 0.16 -11.57
C GLU A 140 7.48 0.03 -12.98
N GLY A 141 7.53 -1.17 -13.57
CA GLY A 141 6.90 -1.45 -14.87
C GLY A 141 5.38 -1.29 -14.82
N LEU A 142 4.72 -1.82 -13.77
CA LEU A 142 3.27 -1.67 -13.58
C LEU A 142 2.87 -0.21 -13.41
N ALA A 143 3.68 0.60 -12.72
CA ALA A 143 3.45 2.02 -12.57
C ALA A 143 3.47 2.73 -13.93
N VAL A 144 4.55 2.57 -14.69
CA VAL A 144 4.71 3.26 -15.97
C VAL A 144 3.66 2.80 -16.98
N ALA A 145 3.35 1.49 -17.05
CA ALA A 145 2.28 0.98 -17.91
C ALA A 145 0.91 1.60 -17.56
N SER A 146 0.55 1.65 -16.27
CA SER A 146 -0.72 2.26 -15.82
C SER A 146 -0.74 3.78 -16.05
N PHE A 147 0.38 4.46 -15.90
CA PHE A 147 0.54 5.88 -16.23
C PHE A 147 0.30 6.14 -17.72
N GLN A 148 0.85 5.31 -18.60
CA GLN A 148 0.64 5.43 -20.05
C GLN A 148 -0.82 5.14 -20.43
N MET A 149 -1.43 4.08 -19.88
CA MET A 149 -2.85 3.81 -20.10
C MET A 149 -3.75 4.97 -19.65
N PHE A 150 -3.50 5.54 -18.47
CA PHE A 150 -4.22 6.72 -17.98
C PHE A 150 -4.00 7.92 -18.94
N SER A 151 -2.77 8.16 -19.34
CA SER A 151 -2.40 9.25 -20.25
C SER A 151 -3.04 9.12 -21.63
N GLN A 152 -3.35 7.92 -22.07
CA GLN A 152 -4.03 7.61 -23.33
C GLN A 152 -5.56 7.59 -23.19
N GLY A 153 -6.12 7.81 -21.99
CA GLY A 153 -7.55 7.82 -21.72
C GLY A 153 -8.20 6.43 -21.69
N VAL A 154 -7.43 5.36 -21.47
CA VAL A 154 -7.96 3.98 -21.44
C VAL A 154 -9.04 3.81 -20.37
N PHE A 155 -8.98 4.58 -19.28
CA PHE A 155 -9.88 4.50 -18.13
C PHE A 155 -10.99 5.55 -18.15
N ALA A 156 -11.14 6.32 -19.23
CA ALA A 156 -12.09 7.42 -19.34
C ALA A 156 -13.03 7.26 -20.54
N SER A 157 -14.30 7.57 -20.36
CA SER A 157 -15.31 7.54 -21.44
C SER A 157 -15.12 8.70 -22.44
N ASN A 158 -14.53 9.81 -22.02
CA ASN A 158 -14.46 11.07 -22.79
C ASN A 158 -13.03 11.46 -23.18
N SER A 159 -12.08 10.52 -23.23
CA SER A 159 -10.67 10.74 -23.63
C SER A 159 -9.94 11.81 -22.81
N LEU A 160 -10.36 12.08 -21.59
CA LEU A 160 -9.74 13.02 -20.67
C LEU A 160 -8.77 12.28 -19.72
N LEU A 161 -7.89 13.02 -19.08
CA LEU A 161 -7.00 12.54 -18.01
C LEU A 161 -7.80 12.32 -16.73
N GLN A 162 -8.69 11.34 -16.77
CA GLN A 162 -9.55 10.94 -15.66
C GLN A 162 -9.85 9.44 -15.69
N VAL A 163 -10.48 8.96 -14.65
CA VAL A 163 -11.08 7.62 -14.56
C VAL A 163 -12.56 7.79 -14.28
N ASP A 164 -13.43 7.05 -14.93
CA ASP A 164 -14.86 7.05 -14.62
C ASP A 164 -15.43 5.65 -14.49
N ALA A 165 -16.52 5.55 -13.69
CA ALA A 165 -17.15 4.28 -13.34
C ALA A 165 -17.66 3.51 -14.56
N GLN A 166 -18.25 4.19 -15.53
CA GLN A 166 -18.81 3.58 -16.72
C GLN A 166 -17.72 2.89 -17.54
N ARG A 167 -16.60 3.58 -17.73
CA ARG A 167 -15.47 3.06 -18.49
C ARG A 167 -14.79 1.88 -17.79
N LEU A 168 -14.61 1.97 -16.48
CA LEU A 168 -14.05 0.87 -15.70
C LEU A 168 -14.89 -0.42 -15.81
N GLN A 169 -16.23 -0.31 -15.74
CA GLN A 169 -17.13 -1.46 -15.88
C GLN A 169 -17.08 -2.05 -17.28
N ALA A 170 -16.87 -1.23 -18.31
CA ALA A 170 -16.77 -1.66 -19.71
C ALA A 170 -15.36 -2.11 -20.14
N LEU A 171 -14.36 -2.00 -19.27
CA LEU A 171 -12.99 -2.38 -19.59
C LEU A 171 -12.88 -3.86 -19.90
N THR A 172 -12.10 -4.21 -20.92
CA THR A 172 -11.93 -5.59 -21.40
C THR A 172 -10.54 -6.13 -21.09
N GLU A 173 -10.42 -7.45 -21.05
CA GLU A 173 -9.12 -8.11 -20.88
C GLU A 173 -8.18 -7.81 -22.05
N THR A 174 -8.68 -7.70 -23.26
CA THR A 174 -7.89 -7.35 -24.45
C THR A 174 -7.23 -5.98 -24.30
N GLU A 175 -7.95 -4.99 -23.79
CA GLU A 175 -7.41 -3.63 -23.57
C GLU A 175 -6.33 -3.60 -22.48
N LEU A 176 -6.55 -4.32 -21.37
CA LEU A 176 -5.53 -4.44 -20.33
C LEU A 176 -4.30 -5.22 -20.81
N THR A 177 -4.52 -6.31 -21.54
CA THR A 177 -3.46 -7.12 -22.16
C THR A 177 -2.59 -6.26 -23.08
N ALA A 178 -3.23 -5.45 -23.93
CA ALA A 178 -2.53 -4.51 -24.80
C ALA A 178 -1.78 -3.44 -24.00
N GLY A 179 -2.43 -2.82 -23.01
CA GLY A 179 -1.84 -1.78 -22.17
C GLY A 179 -0.63 -2.25 -21.36
N PHE A 180 -0.62 -3.51 -20.92
CA PHE A 180 0.51 -4.13 -20.23
C PHE A 180 1.47 -4.87 -21.16
N GLN A 181 1.26 -4.83 -22.49
CA GLN A 181 2.10 -5.52 -23.49
C GLN A 181 2.21 -7.03 -23.23
N VAL A 182 1.12 -7.64 -22.75
CA VAL A 182 1.08 -9.07 -22.43
C VAL A 182 0.96 -9.90 -23.70
N ASN A 183 1.79 -10.92 -23.81
CA ASN A 183 1.77 -11.91 -24.88
C ASN A 183 2.40 -13.21 -24.37
N PRO A 184 2.40 -14.33 -25.14
CA PRO A 184 2.98 -15.60 -24.69
C PRO A 184 4.45 -15.52 -24.24
N GLU A 185 5.24 -14.59 -24.80
CA GLU A 185 6.65 -14.39 -24.47
C GLU A 185 6.85 -13.39 -23.32
N ASN A 186 5.81 -12.61 -22.98
CA ASN A 186 5.80 -11.60 -21.92
C ASN A 186 4.58 -11.76 -21.01
N PRO A 187 4.42 -12.88 -20.29
CA PRO A 187 3.24 -13.17 -19.50
C PRO A 187 3.19 -12.36 -18.21
N LEU A 188 2.09 -11.63 -17.98
CA LEU A 188 1.79 -10.96 -16.71
C LEU A 188 0.88 -11.84 -15.86
N VAL A 189 1.32 -12.15 -14.64
CA VAL A 189 0.50 -12.92 -13.69
C VAL A 189 -0.70 -12.08 -13.23
N GLY A 190 -1.89 -12.69 -13.19
CA GLY A 190 -3.09 -12.09 -12.58
C GLY A 190 -3.78 -11.00 -13.42
N ILE A 191 -3.68 -11.03 -14.75
CA ILE A 191 -4.36 -10.05 -15.64
C ILE A 191 -5.88 -10.03 -15.44
N SER A 192 -6.51 -11.20 -15.38
CA SER A 192 -7.96 -11.32 -15.16
C SER A 192 -8.37 -10.83 -13.75
N GLY A 193 -7.53 -11.04 -12.73
CA GLY A 193 -7.76 -10.50 -11.39
C GLY A 193 -7.73 -8.96 -11.36
N ARG A 194 -6.78 -8.36 -12.05
CA ARG A 194 -6.69 -6.89 -12.21
C ARG A 194 -7.90 -6.32 -12.94
N LEU A 195 -8.36 -6.98 -14.00
CA LEU A 195 -9.56 -6.59 -14.71
C LEU A 195 -10.78 -6.57 -13.79
N LYS A 196 -11.02 -7.68 -13.09
CA LYS A 196 -12.15 -7.81 -12.16
C LYS A 196 -12.09 -6.75 -11.06
N LEU A 197 -10.88 -6.44 -10.55
CA LEU A 197 -10.69 -5.41 -9.54
C LEU A 197 -11.08 -4.01 -10.06
N LEU A 198 -10.69 -3.65 -11.29
CA LEU A 198 -11.08 -2.38 -11.89
C LEU A 198 -12.57 -2.32 -12.24
N GLN A 199 -13.14 -3.40 -12.75
CA GLN A 199 -14.58 -3.47 -13.00
C GLN A 199 -15.37 -3.31 -11.69
N LYS A 200 -14.92 -3.99 -10.63
CA LYS A 200 -15.51 -3.89 -9.31
C LYS A 200 -15.36 -2.48 -8.71
N LEU A 201 -14.23 -1.82 -8.96
CA LEU A 201 -14.08 -0.40 -8.61
C LEU A 201 -15.18 0.42 -9.29
N GLY A 202 -15.42 0.24 -10.59
CA GLY A 202 -16.49 0.94 -11.30
C GLY A 202 -17.89 0.74 -10.68
N GLU A 203 -18.20 -0.48 -10.20
CA GLU A 203 -19.45 -0.76 -9.48
C GLU A 203 -19.52 -0.01 -8.14
N VAL A 204 -18.43 -0.06 -7.37
CA VAL A 204 -18.36 0.59 -6.03
C VAL A 204 -18.45 2.10 -6.13
N LEU A 205 -17.86 2.71 -7.16
CA LEU A 205 -17.97 4.16 -7.40
C LEU A 205 -19.43 4.59 -7.56
N VAL A 206 -20.24 3.83 -8.30
CA VAL A 206 -21.68 4.08 -8.47
C VAL A 206 -22.46 3.84 -7.17
N ALA A 207 -22.09 2.79 -6.43
CA ALA A 207 -22.77 2.40 -5.19
C ALA A 207 -22.51 3.36 -4.01
N SER A 208 -21.44 4.19 -4.08
CA SER A 208 -21.01 5.07 -2.98
C SER A 208 -20.99 6.55 -3.38
N PRO A 209 -22.14 7.13 -3.75
CA PRO A 209 -22.22 8.51 -4.28
C PRO A 209 -21.77 9.59 -3.27
N GLY A 210 -21.87 9.33 -1.97
CA GLY A 210 -21.37 10.23 -0.93
C GLY A 210 -19.85 10.45 -0.95
N LEU A 211 -19.10 9.48 -1.49
CA LEU A 211 -17.64 9.54 -1.63
C LEU A 211 -17.22 9.92 -3.06
N PHE A 212 -17.94 9.41 -4.07
CA PHE A 212 -17.47 9.44 -5.45
C PHE A 212 -18.38 10.23 -6.41
N GLY A 213 -19.42 10.90 -5.88
CA GLY A 213 -20.35 11.72 -6.66
C GLY A 213 -21.46 10.92 -7.34
N ASN A 214 -22.55 11.62 -7.72
CA ASN A 214 -23.75 11.00 -8.33
C ASN A 214 -23.73 11.04 -9.87
N GLU A 215 -23.44 12.21 -10.46
CA GLU A 215 -23.58 12.42 -11.91
C GLU A 215 -22.44 11.83 -12.72
N ASN A 216 -21.21 11.92 -12.19
CA ASN A 216 -20.00 11.37 -12.80
C ASN A 216 -19.17 10.67 -11.72
N PRO A 217 -19.54 9.45 -11.31
CA PRO A 217 -18.82 8.72 -10.27
C PRO A 217 -17.40 8.40 -10.73
N ARG A 218 -16.40 8.89 -9.97
CA ARG A 218 -14.98 8.70 -10.28
C ARG A 218 -14.15 8.67 -8.99
N PRO A 219 -12.99 7.97 -8.98
CA PRO A 219 -12.13 7.91 -7.81
C PRO A 219 -11.66 9.30 -7.36
N GLY A 220 -11.39 10.21 -8.30
CA GLY A 220 -10.95 11.57 -8.05
C GLY A 220 -11.92 12.42 -7.24
N ASN A 221 -13.21 12.11 -7.24
CA ASN A 221 -14.19 12.84 -6.43
C ASN A 221 -14.01 12.64 -4.92
N LEU A 222 -13.22 11.64 -4.50
CA LEU A 222 -12.83 11.46 -3.10
C LEU A 222 -12.14 12.71 -2.52
N VAL A 223 -11.51 13.53 -3.36
CA VAL A 223 -10.90 14.81 -2.95
C VAL A 223 -11.95 15.72 -2.33
N ASN A 224 -13.17 15.83 -2.93
CA ASN A 224 -14.24 16.68 -2.41
C ASN A 224 -14.71 16.23 -1.03
N TYR A 225 -14.86 14.90 -0.84
CA TYR A 225 -15.18 14.34 0.46
C TYR A 225 -14.12 14.67 1.50
N LEU A 226 -12.84 14.49 1.18
CA LEU A 226 -11.72 14.76 2.08
C LEU A 226 -11.60 16.25 2.41
N LEU A 227 -11.85 17.16 1.45
CA LEU A 227 -11.94 18.59 1.71
C LEU A 227 -13.03 18.93 2.71
N SER A 228 -14.20 18.26 2.61
CA SER A 228 -15.29 18.46 3.58
C SER A 228 -14.94 18.00 5.00
N LYS A 229 -13.92 17.14 5.17
CA LYS A 229 -13.42 16.66 6.46
C LYS A 229 -12.25 17.50 7.00
N SER A 230 -11.67 18.36 6.18
CA SER A 230 -10.60 19.25 6.61
C SER A 230 -11.13 20.38 7.51
N GLN A 231 -10.32 20.82 8.44
CA GLN A 231 -10.63 21.92 9.35
C GLN A 231 -9.48 22.93 9.34
N ASN A 232 -9.78 24.20 9.08
CA ASN A 232 -8.78 25.28 9.03
C ASN A 232 -7.58 24.96 8.11
N GLY A 233 -7.83 24.33 6.95
CA GLY A 233 -6.77 23.92 6.01
C GLY A 233 -5.95 22.70 6.45
N LYS A 234 -6.34 22.01 7.54
CA LYS A 234 -5.66 20.81 8.05
C LYS A 234 -6.51 19.58 7.84
N LEU A 235 -5.85 18.46 7.48
CA LEU A 235 -6.47 17.15 7.33
C LEU A 235 -5.64 16.10 8.06
N VAL A 236 -6.30 15.30 8.90
CA VAL A 236 -5.64 14.20 9.62
C VAL A 236 -5.42 13.02 8.67
N ALA A 237 -4.21 12.49 8.60
CA ALA A 237 -3.84 11.40 7.70
C ALA A 237 -4.72 10.13 7.89
N ALA A 238 -5.07 9.79 9.13
CA ALA A 238 -5.98 8.68 9.42
C ALA A 238 -7.38 8.85 8.83
N THR A 239 -7.85 10.10 8.60
CA THR A 239 -9.13 10.37 7.92
C THR A 239 -9.07 9.94 6.45
N VAL A 240 -7.91 10.12 5.80
CA VAL A 240 -7.71 9.66 4.41
C VAL A 240 -7.75 8.13 4.35
N LEU A 241 -7.08 7.44 5.28
CA LEU A 241 -7.14 5.98 5.36
C LEU A 241 -8.57 5.48 5.61
N SER A 242 -9.30 6.13 6.52
CA SER A 242 -10.70 5.77 6.79
C SER A 242 -11.57 5.90 5.54
N ALA A 243 -11.42 6.99 4.78
CA ALA A 243 -12.15 7.21 3.53
C ALA A 243 -11.77 6.16 2.45
N VAL A 244 -10.50 5.78 2.35
CA VAL A 244 -10.03 4.72 1.45
C VAL A 244 -10.64 3.37 1.85
N LEU A 245 -10.63 3.03 3.14
CA LEU A 245 -11.19 1.77 3.63
C LEU A 245 -12.72 1.73 3.53
N GLU A 246 -13.41 2.85 3.77
CA GLU A 246 -14.86 2.96 3.60
C GLU A 246 -15.25 2.82 2.12
N GLY A 247 -14.54 3.56 1.25
CA GLY A 247 -14.89 3.65 -0.16
C GLY A 247 -14.47 2.45 -1.00
N LEU A 248 -13.39 1.75 -0.63
CA LEU A 248 -12.77 0.73 -1.48
C LEU A 248 -12.73 -0.68 -0.89
N SER A 249 -13.30 -0.93 0.31
CA SER A 249 -13.26 -2.28 0.89
C SER A 249 -13.95 -3.34 0.04
N ASP A 250 -15.03 -2.97 -0.63
CA ASP A 250 -15.85 -3.93 -1.38
C ASP A 250 -15.28 -4.30 -2.75
N ILE A 251 -14.15 -3.68 -3.17
CA ILE A 251 -13.45 -4.08 -4.39
C ILE A 251 -12.63 -5.36 -4.20
N TRP A 252 -12.22 -5.66 -2.96
CA TRP A 252 -11.38 -6.80 -2.65
C TRP A 252 -12.19 -8.11 -2.60
N PRO A 253 -11.57 -9.24 -2.94
CA PRO A 253 -12.20 -10.54 -2.68
C PRO A 253 -12.60 -10.65 -1.20
N SER A 254 -13.84 -11.06 -0.94
CA SER A 254 -14.31 -11.31 0.42
C SER A 254 -13.61 -12.54 0.99
N ARG A 255 -12.70 -12.34 1.95
CA ARG A 255 -12.00 -13.40 2.69
C ARG A 255 -12.58 -13.58 4.08
N LEU A 256 -12.78 -12.47 4.78
CA LEU A 256 -13.38 -12.41 6.11
C LEU A 256 -14.42 -11.29 6.15
N GLU A 257 -15.56 -11.61 6.72
CA GLU A 257 -16.66 -10.66 6.89
C GLU A 257 -17.09 -10.57 8.35
N VAL A 258 -17.36 -9.35 8.80
CA VAL A 258 -18.02 -9.09 10.08
C VAL A 258 -19.27 -8.28 9.80
N ALA A 259 -20.42 -8.77 10.22
CA ALA A 259 -21.73 -8.13 10.02
C ALA A 259 -22.06 -7.87 8.51
N GLY A 260 -21.62 -8.73 7.61
CA GLY A 260 -21.80 -8.57 6.17
C GLY A 260 -20.91 -7.47 5.54
N VAL A 261 -19.88 -7.03 6.27
CA VAL A 261 -18.89 -6.07 5.78
C VAL A 261 -17.59 -6.81 5.50
N ASN A 262 -17.11 -6.73 4.27
CA ASN A 262 -15.80 -7.26 3.87
C ASN A 262 -14.68 -6.50 4.59
N LEU A 263 -13.80 -7.23 5.28
CA LEU A 263 -12.69 -6.65 6.04
C LEU A 263 -11.41 -6.42 5.20
N GLY A 264 -11.34 -6.95 3.98
CA GLY A 264 -10.18 -6.80 3.10
C GLY A 264 -8.92 -7.50 3.62
N ASP A 265 -7.85 -6.74 3.86
CA ASP A 265 -6.56 -7.26 4.33
C ASP A 265 -6.53 -7.45 5.85
N VAL A 266 -7.42 -8.33 6.33
CA VAL A 266 -7.53 -8.78 7.73
C VAL A 266 -7.42 -10.30 7.74
N TRP A 267 -6.69 -10.86 8.69
CA TRP A 267 -6.36 -12.28 8.76
C TRP A 267 -6.58 -12.83 10.16
N GLN A 268 -6.61 -14.15 10.29
CA GLN A 268 -6.75 -14.81 11.59
C GLN A 268 -5.41 -15.28 12.12
N HIS A 269 -5.24 -15.15 13.44
CA HIS A 269 -4.14 -15.76 14.18
C HIS A 269 -4.62 -16.23 15.57
N PRO A 270 -4.40 -17.50 15.93
CA PRO A 270 -4.99 -18.09 17.16
C PRO A 270 -4.44 -17.46 18.45
N ALA A 271 -3.26 -16.86 18.43
CA ALA A 271 -2.67 -16.22 19.60
C ALA A 271 -3.19 -14.80 19.85
N VAL A 272 -3.96 -14.20 18.92
CA VAL A 272 -4.56 -12.88 19.11
C VAL A 272 -5.85 -13.03 19.93
N LYS A 273 -5.99 -12.21 20.98
CA LYS A 273 -7.13 -12.25 21.89
C LYS A 273 -8.44 -11.87 21.20
N ASP A 274 -9.54 -12.20 21.82
CA ASP A 274 -10.92 -11.92 21.44
C ASP A 274 -11.36 -12.64 20.15
N ASP A 275 -11.32 -11.97 19.03
CA ASP A 275 -11.80 -12.46 17.74
C ASP A 275 -10.72 -13.13 16.88
N GLY A 276 -9.46 -13.07 17.30
CA GLY A 276 -8.32 -13.62 16.54
C GLY A 276 -7.96 -12.83 15.28
N LEU A 277 -8.53 -11.64 15.07
CA LEU A 277 -8.39 -10.88 13.84
C LEU A 277 -7.20 -9.92 13.89
N VAL A 278 -6.39 -9.95 12.83
CA VAL A 278 -5.19 -9.11 12.65
C VAL A 278 -5.34 -8.29 11.38
N PRO A 279 -5.66 -7.00 11.48
CA PRO A 279 -5.72 -6.12 10.33
C PRO A 279 -4.32 -5.64 9.94
N PHE A 280 -4.09 -5.52 8.63
CA PHE A 280 -2.89 -4.88 8.07
C PHE A 280 -3.23 -3.72 7.16
N HIS A 281 -4.21 -3.88 6.28
CA HIS A 281 -4.63 -2.89 5.29
C HIS A 281 -3.46 -2.28 4.50
N LYS A 282 -2.46 -3.10 4.21
CA LYS A 282 -1.16 -2.68 3.64
C LYS A 282 -1.33 -1.84 2.37
N LEU A 283 -2.13 -2.32 1.41
CA LEU A 283 -2.31 -1.62 0.15
C LEU A 283 -3.13 -0.34 0.32
N SER A 284 -4.12 -0.34 1.19
CA SER A 284 -4.91 0.84 1.55
C SER A 284 -4.05 1.91 2.23
N GLN A 285 -3.10 1.51 3.08
CA GLN A 285 -2.14 2.44 3.68
C GLN A 285 -1.19 3.03 2.63
N TRP A 286 -0.66 2.21 1.71
CA TRP A 286 0.20 2.72 0.65
C TRP A 286 -0.57 3.64 -0.32
N LEU A 287 -1.81 3.30 -0.63
CA LEU A 287 -2.71 4.19 -1.36
C LEU A 287 -2.90 5.50 -0.60
N THR A 288 -3.18 5.44 0.71
CA THR A 288 -3.30 6.64 1.55
C THR A 288 -2.08 7.52 1.41
N TYR A 289 -0.86 7.00 1.59
CA TYR A 289 0.38 7.77 1.40
C TYR A 289 0.46 8.40 0.01
N SER A 290 -0.03 7.71 -1.02
CA SER A 290 -0.04 8.23 -2.39
C SER A 290 -1.07 9.35 -2.60
N LEU A 291 -2.14 9.40 -1.81
CA LEU A 291 -3.15 10.45 -1.88
C LEU A 291 -2.77 11.71 -1.09
N LEU A 292 -1.83 11.61 -0.14
CA LEU A 292 -1.44 12.77 0.68
C LEU A 292 -0.74 13.86 -0.13
N GLU A 293 0.11 13.50 -1.08
CA GLU A 293 0.87 14.47 -1.88
C GLU A 293 -0.04 15.38 -2.72
N PRO A 294 -1.02 14.88 -3.50
CA PRO A 294 -1.97 15.75 -4.19
C PRO A 294 -2.83 16.62 -3.27
N LEU A 295 -3.09 16.19 -2.03
CA LEU A 295 -3.79 17.00 -1.03
C LEU A 295 -2.90 18.14 -0.52
N GLN A 296 -1.60 17.90 -0.34
CA GLN A 296 -0.63 18.94 0.00
C GLN A 296 -0.46 19.95 -1.14
N GLU A 297 -0.41 19.49 -2.38
CA GLU A 297 -0.38 20.37 -3.56
C GLU A 297 -1.65 21.22 -3.66
N LEU A 298 -2.80 20.73 -3.19
CA LEU A 298 -4.05 21.49 -3.09
C LEU A 298 -4.03 22.52 -1.95
N GLY A 299 -2.98 22.55 -1.13
CA GLY A 299 -2.78 23.50 -0.04
C GLY A 299 -3.22 23.00 1.34
N LEU A 300 -3.52 21.71 1.51
CA LEU A 300 -3.83 21.16 2.82
C LEU A 300 -2.57 20.83 3.62
N GLU A 301 -2.56 21.19 4.89
CA GLU A 301 -1.60 20.69 5.86
C GLU A 301 -2.02 19.29 6.33
N ILE A 302 -1.20 18.28 6.06
CA ILE A 302 -1.46 16.92 6.53
C ILE A 302 -0.86 16.75 7.92
N THR A 303 -1.70 16.34 8.88
CA THR A 303 -1.32 16.14 10.28
C THR A 303 -1.47 14.68 10.70
N GLY A 304 -0.80 14.25 11.77
CA GLY A 304 -0.93 12.93 12.34
C GLY A 304 -0.42 11.80 11.43
N LEU A 305 0.66 12.03 10.69
CA LEU A 305 1.29 11.02 9.81
C LEU A 305 1.71 9.78 10.59
N ASP A 306 2.18 9.92 11.82
CA ASP A 306 2.61 8.80 12.67
C ASP A 306 1.46 7.93 13.21
N ALA A 307 0.20 8.35 13.02
CA ALA A 307 -0.93 7.47 13.26
C ALA A 307 -0.99 6.33 12.23
N LEU A 308 -0.51 6.56 11.00
CA LEU A 308 -0.39 5.51 9.98
C LEU A 308 0.77 4.57 10.31
N THR A 309 0.71 3.32 9.84
CA THR A 309 1.68 2.27 10.15
C THR A 309 2.68 2.03 9.03
N GLY A 310 3.75 1.31 9.35
CA GLY A 310 4.65 0.73 8.36
C GLY A 310 3.92 -0.27 7.46
N LEU A 311 4.54 -0.56 6.32
CA LEU A 311 3.97 -1.45 5.30
C LEU A 311 4.53 -2.86 5.46
N PRO A 312 3.74 -3.85 5.92
CA PRO A 312 4.18 -5.23 6.09
C PRO A 312 4.22 -5.98 4.76
N GLU A 313 5.22 -5.63 3.94
CA GLU A 313 5.52 -6.27 2.67
C GLU A 313 6.90 -6.96 2.72
N TYR A 314 7.19 -7.80 1.73
CA TYR A 314 8.34 -8.71 1.74
C TYR A 314 9.72 -8.04 1.81
N ARG A 315 9.87 -6.77 1.40
CA ARG A 315 11.15 -6.05 1.48
C ARG A 315 11.43 -5.57 2.89
N ASN A 316 10.45 -4.92 3.51
CA ASN A 316 10.55 -4.46 4.89
C ASN A 316 10.67 -5.64 5.85
N GLY A 317 9.84 -6.67 5.69
CA GLY A 317 9.94 -7.89 6.51
C GLY A 317 11.22 -8.68 6.23
N GLY A 318 11.68 -8.67 4.97
CA GLY A 318 12.96 -9.25 4.56
C GLY A 318 14.16 -8.56 5.20
N LEU A 319 14.15 -7.23 5.29
CA LEU A 319 15.19 -6.45 5.99
C LEU A 319 15.37 -6.93 7.43
N CYS A 320 14.25 -7.10 8.16
CA CYS A 320 14.29 -7.56 9.55
C CYS A 320 14.89 -8.96 9.69
N LEU A 321 14.60 -9.84 8.74
CA LEU A 321 15.10 -11.22 8.72
C LEU A 321 16.56 -11.28 8.28
N ASP A 322 16.90 -10.60 7.20
CA ASP A 322 18.25 -10.62 6.60
C ASP A 322 19.31 -9.97 7.50
N LEU A 323 18.92 -8.99 8.31
CA LEU A 323 19.80 -8.38 9.31
C LEU A 323 19.70 -9.01 10.73
N GLY A 324 18.95 -10.10 10.88
CA GLY A 324 18.91 -10.89 12.11
C GLY A 324 18.10 -10.25 13.25
N LEU A 325 17.23 -9.28 12.97
CA LEU A 325 16.31 -8.72 13.97
C LEU A 325 15.23 -9.72 14.33
N ILE A 326 14.81 -10.55 13.37
CA ILE A 326 14.00 -11.75 13.58
C ILE A 326 14.64 -12.96 12.90
N SER A 327 14.36 -14.15 13.42
CA SER A 327 14.80 -15.41 12.84
C SER A 327 13.68 -16.44 12.90
N ALA A 328 13.51 -17.23 11.83
CA ALA A 328 12.60 -18.37 11.87
C ALA A 328 13.16 -19.47 12.78
N LYS A 329 12.32 -20.00 13.68
CA LYS A 329 12.71 -21.11 14.60
C LYS A 329 13.06 -22.39 13.83
N ASP A 330 12.35 -22.65 12.74
CA ASP A 330 12.70 -23.70 11.77
C ASP A 330 13.15 -23.06 10.46
N SER A 331 14.43 -23.18 10.15
CA SER A 331 14.98 -22.66 8.88
C SER A 331 14.47 -23.40 7.64
N GLY A 332 13.86 -24.59 7.81
CA GLY A 332 13.28 -25.37 6.71
C GLY A 332 12.10 -24.65 6.08
N VAL A 333 11.31 -23.90 6.87
CA VAL A 333 10.15 -23.15 6.37
C VAL A 333 10.51 -22.06 5.36
N LEU A 334 11.75 -21.51 5.43
CA LEU A 334 12.20 -20.47 4.49
C LEU A 334 12.38 -20.99 3.05
N ARG A 335 12.41 -22.31 2.86
CA ARG A 335 12.51 -22.95 1.53
C ARG A 335 11.16 -23.29 0.92
N LEU A 336 10.08 -23.10 1.69
CA LEU A 336 8.72 -23.41 1.27
C LEU A 336 8.04 -22.15 0.72
N SER A 337 7.03 -22.36 -0.11
CA SER A 337 6.07 -21.31 -0.45
C SER A 337 4.91 -21.33 0.53
N HIS A 338 4.49 -20.16 0.98
CA HIS A 338 3.48 -20.02 2.03
C HIS A 338 2.24 -19.29 1.53
N SER A 339 1.09 -19.78 1.96
CA SER A 339 -0.16 -19.03 1.82
C SER A 339 -0.10 -17.73 2.64
N VAL A 340 -0.65 -16.65 2.11
CA VAL A 340 -0.79 -15.36 2.81
C VAL A 340 -1.57 -15.50 4.12
N ALA A 341 -2.50 -16.48 4.19
CA ALA A 341 -3.34 -16.75 5.36
C ALA A 341 -2.66 -17.62 6.42
N SER A 342 -1.46 -18.14 6.19
CA SER A 342 -0.77 -18.98 7.17
C SER A 342 -0.38 -18.18 8.41
N GLU A 343 -0.43 -18.81 9.59
CA GLU A 343 -0.01 -18.20 10.86
C GLU A 343 1.42 -17.64 10.76
N PHE A 344 2.31 -18.36 10.10
CA PHE A 344 3.69 -17.96 9.85
C PHE A 344 3.78 -16.61 9.11
N ILE A 345 2.99 -16.41 8.05
CA ILE A 345 2.99 -15.16 7.28
C ILE A 345 2.28 -14.04 8.06
N VAL A 346 1.17 -14.33 8.72
CA VAL A 346 0.46 -13.35 9.55
C VAL A 346 1.37 -12.83 10.68
N GLU A 347 2.09 -13.72 11.35
CA GLU A 347 3.06 -13.36 12.39
C GLU A 347 4.23 -12.55 11.81
N TRP A 348 4.84 -12.97 10.69
CA TRP A 348 5.89 -12.21 10.03
C TRP A 348 5.46 -10.79 9.66
N ARG A 349 4.25 -10.65 9.11
CA ARG A 349 3.68 -9.32 8.79
C ARG A 349 3.47 -8.47 10.04
N ALA A 350 2.94 -9.06 11.10
CA ALA A 350 2.70 -8.35 12.36
C ALA A 350 4.02 -7.86 12.99
N LEU A 351 5.04 -8.72 13.02
CA LEU A 351 6.39 -8.35 13.45
C LEU A 351 6.94 -7.20 12.61
N THR A 352 6.75 -7.26 11.29
CA THR A 352 7.22 -6.21 10.36
C THR A 352 6.61 -4.85 10.70
N VAL A 353 5.29 -4.78 11.01
CA VAL A 353 4.64 -3.50 11.39
C VAL A 353 5.31 -2.91 12.62
N ILE A 354 5.47 -3.67 13.69
CA ILE A 354 6.01 -3.17 14.97
C ILE A 354 7.50 -2.84 14.82
N LEU A 355 8.27 -3.71 14.18
CA LEU A 355 9.71 -3.48 14.00
C LEU A 355 10.03 -2.28 13.12
N LEU A 356 9.15 -1.91 12.18
CA LEU A 356 9.30 -0.66 11.42
C LEU A 356 9.12 0.57 12.30
N ASP A 357 8.21 0.54 13.28
CA ASP A 357 8.07 1.61 14.27
C ASP A 357 9.34 1.71 15.15
N GLU A 358 9.89 0.58 15.62
CA GLU A 358 11.12 0.52 16.43
C GLU A 358 12.37 1.00 15.65
N ILE A 359 12.49 0.56 14.39
CA ILE A 359 13.57 1.02 13.50
C ILE A 359 13.44 2.52 13.29
N ALA A 360 12.25 3.05 13.05
CA ALA A 360 12.02 4.47 12.83
C ALA A 360 12.36 5.30 14.08
N ALA A 361 11.99 4.84 15.26
CA ALA A 361 12.34 5.49 16.53
C ALA A 361 13.86 5.55 16.71
N THR A 362 14.56 4.43 16.48
CA THR A 362 16.03 4.34 16.60
C THR A 362 16.76 5.20 15.55
N VAL A 363 16.26 5.22 14.30
CA VAL A 363 16.80 6.08 13.24
C VAL A 363 16.67 7.56 13.63
N ARG A 364 15.51 7.98 14.12
CA ARG A 364 15.28 9.37 14.57
C ARG A 364 16.21 9.75 15.74
N GLU A 365 16.33 8.88 16.73
CA GLU A 365 17.23 9.08 17.88
C GLU A 365 18.67 9.30 17.40
N LYS A 366 19.19 8.42 16.53
CA LYS A 366 20.55 8.52 16.00
C LYS A 366 20.78 9.76 15.13
N LEU A 367 19.74 10.26 14.46
CA LEU A 367 19.82 11.47 13.62
C LEU A 367 19.49 12.76 14.39
N GLY A 368 18.95 12.67 15.61
CA GLY A 368 18.49 13.81 16.39
C GLY A 368 17.29 14.52 15.75
N MET A 369 16.41 13.77 15.08
CA MET A 369 15.24 14.30 14.36
C MET A 369 13.94 13.91 15.06
N SER A 370 12.94 14.80 15.00
CA SER A 370 11.60 14.53 15.53
C SER A 370 10.75 13.68 14.54
N PRO A 371 9.65 13.08 15.01
CA PRO A 371 8.68 12.40 14.13
C PRO A 371 8.09 13.29 13.03
N GLU A 372 7.92 14.58 13.29
CA GLU A 372 7.39 15.55 12.33
C GLU A 372 8.42 15.85 11.23
N GLU A 373 9.71 15.93 11.57
CA GLU A 373 10.79 16.17 10.61
C GLU A 373 11.05 14.94 9.73
N LEU A 374 11.03 13.75 10.37
CA LEU A 374 11.28 12.48 9.71
C LEU A 374 10.19 11.46 10.05
N PRO A 375 8.95 11.65 9.51
CA PRO A 375 7.87 10.70 9.72
C PRO A 375 8.18 9.33 9.10
N LEU A 376 7.53 8.28 9.62
CA LEU A 376 7.74 6.89 9.17
C LEU A 376 7.67 6.74 7.65
N VAL A 377 6.75 7.43 6.99
CA VAL A 377 6.57 7.36 5.52
C VAL A 377 7.81 7.83 4.74
N LYS A 378 8.63 8.72 5.30
CA LYS A 378 9.92 9.13 4.72
C LYS A 378 11.00 8.06 4.97
N ILE A 379 11.02 7.47 6.17
CA ILE A 379 11.95 6.39 6.52
C ILE A 379 11.67 5.15 5.66
N LEU A 380 10.42 4.84 5.36
CA LEU A 380 10.05 3.80 4.40
C LEU A 380 10.67 4.07 3.01
N GLN A 381 10.57 5.30 2.49
CA GLN A 381 11.06 5.63 1.15
C GLN A 381 12.58 5.66 1.07
N GLY A 382 13.22 6.42 1.91
CA GLY A 382 14.66 6.63 1.84
C GLY A 382 15.48 5.51 2.47
N GLY A 383 14.86 4.75 3.37
CA GLY A 383 15.53 3.79 4.23
C GLY A 383 15.03 2.36 4.05
N THR A 384 14.05 1.93 4.81
CA THR A 384 13.76 0.51 5.03
C THR A 384 13.41 -0.28 3.77
N TRP A 385 12.60 0.30 2.87
CA TRP A 385 12.24 -0.38 1.62
C TRP A 385 13.45 -0.55 0.69
N THR A 386 14.26 0.50 0.52
CA THR A 386 15.48 0.46 -0.29
C THR A 386 16.54 -0.43 0.35
N ALA A 387 16.71 -0.35 1.68
CA ALA A 387 17.61 -1.21 2.45
C ALA A 387 17.24 -2.70 2.31
N GLY A 388 15.95 -3.03 2.42
CA GLY A 388 15.46 -4.39 2.20
C GLY A 388 15.72 -4.90 0.78
N ARG A 389 15.64 -4.02 -0.23
CA ARG A 389 16.00 -4.35 -1.61
C ARG A 389 17.50 -4.58 -1.77
N LYS A 390 18.32 -3.74 -1.14
CA LYS A 390 19.79 -3.79 -1.19
C LYS A 390 20.31 -5.06 -0.53
N ILE A 391 19.94 -5.32 0.73
CA ILE A 391 20.41 -6.51 1.45
C ILE A 391 19.94 -7.82 0.79
N ALA A 392 18.73 -7.87 0.24
CA ALA A 392 18.26 -9.04 -0.50
C ALA A 392 19.13 -9.31 -1.74
N ALA A 393 19.56 -8.27 -2.46
CA ALA A 393 20.43 -8.39 -3.62
C ALA A 393 21.87 -8.81 -3.24
N GLU A 394 22.35 -8.39 -2.07
CA GLU A 394 23.65 -8.81 -1.53
C GLU A 394 23.66 -10.29 -1.11
N LEU A 395 22.58 -10.77 -0.53
CA LEU A 395 22.50 -12.13 0.03
C LEU A 395 22.00 -13.19 -0.96
N ARG A 396 21.19 -12.79 -1.96
CA ARG A 396 20.52 -13.74 -2.87
C ARG A 396 20.57 -13.27 -4.32
N MET A 397 20.93 -14.19 -5.21
CA MET A 397 20.92 -13.93 -6.66
C MET A 397 19.50 -13.48 -7.11
N GLY A 398 19.44 -12.38 -7.86
CA GLY A 398 18.19 -11.78 -8.31
C GLY A 398 17.43 -10.98 -7.25
N GLY A 399 17.98 -10.81 -6.03
CA GLY A 399 17.36 -10.03 -4.96
C GLY A 399 15.98 -10.55 -4.55
N VAL A 400 15.80 -11.88 -4.54
CA VAL A 400 14.55 -12.53 -4.13
C VAL A 400 14.32 -12.35 -2.62
N PRO A 401 13.07 -12.29 -2.15
CA PRO A 401 12.78 -12.20 -0.72
C PRO A 401 13.22 -13.49 0.02
N PRO A 402 13.49 -13.41 1.35
CA PRO A 402 13.90 -14.57 2.13
C PRO A 402 12.76 -15.57 2.36
N ILE A 403 11.51 -15.16 2.25
CA ILE A 403 10.32 -15.99 2.38
C ILE A 403 9.55 -15.92 1.05
N GLN A 404 9.13 -17.07 0.54
CA GLN A 404 8.33 -17.18 -0.67
C GLN A 404 6.84 -17.20 -0.31
N ILE A 405 6.04 -16.39 -1.01
CA ILE A 405 4.61 -16.24 -0.77
C ILE A 405 3.84 -16.59 -2.04
N GLU A 406 2.78 -17.38 -1.88
CA GLU A 406 1.81 -17.63 -2.94
C GLU A 406 0.93 -16.39 -3.10
N SER A 407 1.24 -15.58 -4.11
CA SER A 407 0.47 -14.36 -4.40
C SER A 407 -0.77 -14.71 -5.22
N ASP A 408 -1.93 -14.22 -4.78
CA ASP A 408 -3.19 -14.25 -5.55
C ASP A 408 -3.37 -13.01 -6.45
N GLY A 409 -2.36 -12.13 -6.49
CA GLY A 409 -2.40 -10.91 -7.26
C GLY A 409 -3.21 -9.77 -6.64
N THR A 410 -3.64 -9.87 -5.39
CA THR A 410 -4.49 -8.87 -4.73
C THR A 410 -3.93 -8.32 -3.40
N VAL A 411 -3.00 -8.99 -2.73
CA VAL A 411 -2.52 -8.61 -1.38
C VAL A 411 -1.02 -8.33 -1.34
N PHE A 412 -0.21 -9.08 -2.07
CA PHE A 412 1.25 -8.99 -2.04
C PHE A 412 1.85 -8.72 -3.39
#